data_5ca7ad999b500e48d5b04ca6b9851409
#
_entry.id   5ca7ad999b500e48d5b04ca6b9851409
#
_cell.length_a   1.000
_cell.length_b   1.000
_cell.length_c   1.000
_cell.angle_alpha   90.00
_cell.angle_beta   90.00
_cell.angle_gamma   90.00
#
_symmetry.space_group_name_H-M   'P 1'
#
loop_
_entity.id
_entity.type
_entity.pdbx_description
1 polymer ?
#
loop_
_entity_poly.entity_id
_entity_poly.type
_entity_poly.pdbx_seq_one_letter_code
_entity_poly.pdbx_strand_id
1 'polypeptide(L)'
;MKFPGKRKSKHYFPVNARDPLLQQIQPENESSVSWVVGIDQTLVDIEAKVDEAFIVRYGLSAGHSLVIEDDVAEALYQELVRNNLITHQFAGGTIGNTMHNYSVLADDRSVLLGVMCSNIEIGGYAYRYLCNTSSRTDLNYLQGVDGAIGRCFTLIGDSGERTFAISPGHMNKLRPESIPEAVIAGASALVLTSYLVRCKPGEPMPDATMKAIEYAKKHDVPVVLTLGTKYVIADNPAWWQEFLQEYVSILAMNEEEGEALTGFADPLSAANKALDWVDLVLCTAGPAGLYMAGFTEEEAKRKTQHPLLPGAIPEFNQFEFSRAMRHQDCVNPLRIYSHIAPYMGGPEKIMNTNGAGDGALAALLHDITANNYHRNNVPNSSKHKCKWLTYSSLAQVCKYANRVSYQVLNQHSPRLTRGLPEREDSLEEAYWDR
;
A
#
# COMPACT_ATOMS: atom_id res chain seq x y z
N MET A 1 -0.76 -20.27 31.98
CA MET A 1 -0.72 -19.24 30.90
C MET A 1 0.51 -19.53 30.04
N LYS A 2 0.31 -19.99 28.79
CA LYS A 2 1.43 -20.08 27.86
C LYS A 2 1.65 -18.67 27.34
N PHE A 3 2.74 -18.02 27.70
CA PHE A 3 3.19 -16.84 26.99
C PHE A 3 3.26 -17.20 25.51
N PRO A 4 2.79 -16.35 24.57
CA PRO A 4 3.03 -16.57 23.19
C PRO A 4 4.55 -16.58 23.03
N GLY A 5 5.12 -17.77 22.78
CA GLY A 5 6.51 -17.89 22.40
C GLY A 5 6.78 -16.96 21.22
N LYS A 6 8.05 -16.57 21.00
CA LYS A 6 8.47 -15.83 19.81
C LYS A 6 7.63 -16.34 18.64
N ARG A 7 6.76 -15.49 18.10
CA ARG A 7 6.03 -15.81 16.88
C ARG A 7 7.10 -16.21 15.88
N LYS A 8 7.10 -17.47 15.45
CA LYS A 8 7.85 -17.82 14.26
C LYS A 8 7.38 -16.83 13.21
N SER A 9 8.27 -16.01 12.69
CA SER A 9 7.94 -15.05 11.64
C SER A 9 7.31 -15.86 10.50
N LYS A 10 6.00 -15.74 10.36
CA LYS A 10 5.26 -16.42 9.31
C LYS A 10 5.36 -15.55 8.08
N HIS A 11 6.53 -15.53 7.48
CA HIS A 11 6.66 -15.00 6.15
C HIS A 11 5.81 -15.88 5.23
N TYR A 12 4.93 -15.28 4.46
CA TYR A 12 4.21 -15.97 3.40
C TYR A 12 5.20 -16.65 2.45
N PHE A 13 6.36 -16.06 2.32
CA PHE A 13 7.54 -16.62 1.67
C PHE A 13 8.60 -16.87 2.74
N PRO A 14 8.85 -18.13 3.14
CA PRO A 14 9.89 -18.44 4.11
C PRO A 14 11.26 -18.24 3.48
N VAL A 15 11.70 -16.98 3.42
CA VAL A 15 13.01 -16.60 2.88
C VAL A 15 14.13 -17.29 3.66
N ASN A 16 13.90 -17.52 4.97
CA ASN A 16 14.92 -18.03 5.88
C ASN A 16 14.99 -19.55 6.00
N ALA A 17 13.94 -20.30 5.65
CA ALA A 17 13.87 -21.71 6.03
C ALA A 17 14.44 -22.70 4.98
N ARG A 18 14.61 -22.30 3.72
CA ARG A 18 14.89 -23.23 2.63
C ARG A 18 16.09 -22.91 1.74
N ASP A 19 16.79 -21.79 1.98
CA ASP A 19 18.07 -21.56 1.30
C ASP A 19 19.20 -22.06 2.22
N PRO A 20 19.93 -23.13 1.84
CA PRO A 20 21.01 -23.69 2.65
C PRO A 20 22.10 -22.66 2.96
N LEU A 21 22.24 -21.64 2.10
CA LEU A 21 23.24 -20.59 2.30
C LEU A 21 22.83 -19.61 3.40
N LEU A 22 21.52 -19.40 3.65
CA LEU A 22 21.05 -18.59 4.77
C LEU A 22 21.32 -19.19 6.13
N GLN A 23 21.43 -20.51 6.24
CA GLN A 23 21.77 -21.21 7.48
C GLN A 23 23.21 -20.96 7.91
N GLN A 24 24.08 -20.48 7.02
CA GLN A 24 25.49 -20.18 7.30
C GLN A 24 25.73 -18.73 7.72
N ILE A 25 24.68 -17.89 7.68
CA ILE A 25 24.79 -16.48 8.08
C ILE A 25 24.55 -16.38 9.58
N GLN A 26 25.58 -15.95 10.31
CA GLN A 26 25.44 -15.67 11.73
C GLN A 26 24.55 -14.43 11.94
N PRO A 27 23.64 -14.46 12.94
CA PRO A 27 22.65 -13.39 13.14
C PRO A 27 23.21 -12.07 13.70
N GLU A 28 24.51 -11.93 13.79
CA GLU A 28 25.17 -10.81 14.48
C GLU A 28 25.43 -9.55 13.59
N ASN A 29 25.09 -9.59 12.30
CA ASN A 29 25.24 -8.40 11.46
C ASN A 29 23.92 -7.61 11.38
N GLU A 30 23.80 -6.54 12.17
CA GLU A 30 22.75 -5.53 12.09
C GLU A 30 22.59 -4.91 10.67
N SER A 31 23.58 -5.11 9.79
CA SER A 31 23.58 -4.64 8.39
C SER A 31 22.58 -5.38 7.47
N SER A 32 21.88 -6.40 7.98
CA SER A 32 20.93 -7.21 7.20
C SER A 32 19.46 -6.82 7.37
N VAL A 33 19.16 -5.79 8.14
CA VAL A 33 17.79 -5.34 8.34
C VAL A 33 17.29 -4.60 7.11
N SER A 34 16.15 -5.03 6.56
CA SER A 34 15.47 -4.36 5.44
C SER A 34 14.22 -3.65 5.96
N TRP A 35 13.92 -2.49 5.39
CA TRP A 35 12.71 -1.72 5.73
C TRP A 35 12.14 -1.03 4.49
N VAL A 36 10.92 -0.53 4.63
CA VAL A 36 10.28 0.37 3.66
C VAL A 36 10.03 1.73 4.30
N VAL A 37 10.05 2.78 3.50
CA VAL A 37 9.75 4.15 3.94
C VAL A 37 8.50 4.62 3.24
N GLY A 38 7.56 5.22 3.98
CA GLY A 38 6.37 5.85 3.42
C GLY A 38 6.24 7.30 3.86
N ILE A 39 5.69 8.14 2.99
CA ILE A 39 5.24 9.49 3.36
C ILE A 39 3.73 9.49 3.39
N ASP A 40 3.13 9.97 4.47
CA ASP A 40 1.67 9.99 4.61
C ASP A 40 1.15 11.33 5.12
N GLN A 41 -0.09 11.59 4.76
CA GLN A 41 -0.94 12.57 5.40
C GLN A 41 -1.57 11.94 6.63
N THR A 42 -1.00 12.18 7.82
CA THR A 42 -1.50 11.60 9.06
C THR A 42 -2.88 12.15 9.40
N LEU A 43 -3.86 11.28 9.46
CA LEU A 43 -5.25 11.63 9.76
C LEU A 43 -5.97 10.53 10.53
N VAL A 44 -7.14 10.85 11.05
CA VAL A 44 -8.04 9.89 11.69
C VAL A 44 -9.31 9.78 10.85
N ASP A 45 -9.70 8.54 10.54
CA ASP A 45 -10.97 8.23 9.91
C ASP A 45 -12.06 8.11 10.98
N ILE A 46 -13.17 8.86 10.79
CA ILE A 46 -14.34 8.88 11.67
C ILE A 46 -15.54 8.46 10.85
N GLU A 47 -16.04 7.26 11.09
CA GLU A 47 -17.22 6.73 10.41
C GLU A 47 -18.46 7.01 11.24
N ALA A 48 -19.50 7.54 10.59
CA ALA A 48 -20.77 7.84 11.23
C ALA A 48 -21.96 7.52 10.30
N LYS A 49 -23.08 7.06 10.89
CA LYS A 49 -24.35 6.91 10.18
C LYS A 49 -25.20 8.15 10.41
N VAL A 50 -25.65 8.76 9.33
CA VAL A 50 -26.39 10.02 9.33
C VAL A 50 -27.52 9.97 8.31
N ASP A 51 -28.53 10.80 8.49
CA ASP A 51 -29.56 11.03 7.47
C ASP A 51 -29.08 12.03 6.39
N GLU A 52 -29.81 12.11 5.28
CA GLU A 52 -29.49 13.05 4.21
C GLU A 52 -29.59 14.52 4.64
N ALA A 53 -30.52 14.84 5.57
CA ALA A 53 -30.67 16.19 6.08
C ALA A 53 -29.42 16.66 6.86
N PHE A 54 -28.75 15.74 7.55
CA PHE A 54 -27.47 16.00 8.20
C PHE A 54 -26.40 16.38 7.17
N ILE A 55 -26.27 15.58 6.09
CA ILE A 55 -25.28 15.82 5.02
C ILE A 55 -25.48 17.22 4.40
N VAL A 56 -26.71 17.53 4.02
CA VAL A 56 -27.06 18.83 3.42
C VAL A 56 -26.82 20.00 4.39
N ARG A 57 -27.08 19.84 5.68
CA ARG A 57 -26.89 20.89 6.70
C ARG A 57 -25.42 21.34 6.81
N TYR A 58 -24.49 20.43 6.59
CA TYR A 58 -23.06 20.74 6.56
C TYR A 58 -22.54 21.15 5.16
N GLY A 59 -23.44 21.41 4.20
CA GLY A 59 -23.07 21.84 2.84
C GLY A 59 -22.41 20.75 2.02
N LEU A 60 -22.58 19.48 2.42
CA LEU A 60 -22.03 18.32 1.73
C LEU A 60 -23.02 17.79 0.68
N SER A 61 -22.52 17.11 -0.32
CA SER A 61 -23.31 16.40 -1.33
C SER A 61 -23.08 14.90 -1.19
N ALA A 62 -24.16 14.12 -1.17
CA ALA A 62 -24.09 12.68 -1.05
C ALA A 62 -23.17 12.07 -2.13
N GLY A 63 -22.34 11.12 -1.74
CA GLY A 63 -21.39 10.46 -2.65
C GLY A 63 -20.13 11.26 -3.02
N HIS A 64 -19.98 12.48 -2.51
CA HIS A 64 -18.87 13.36 -2.88
C HIS A 64 -17.88 13.55 -1.71
N SER A 65 -16.70 14.05 -2.06
CA SER A 65 -15.69 14.49 -1.09
C SER A 65 -15.58 16.00 -1.07
N LEU A 66 -15.56 16.60 0.13
CA LEU A 66 -15.38 18.03 0.32
C LEU A 66 -14.32 18.28 1.39
N VAL A 67 -13.43 19.22 1.14
CA VAL A 67 -12.53 19.77 2.16
C VAL A 67 -13.29 20.81 2.95
N ILE A 68 -13.31 20.67 4.28
CA ILE A 68 -13.99 21.56 5.22
C ILE A 68 -12.96 22.24 6.15
N GLU A 69 -13.31 23.42 6.64
CA GLU A 69 -12.47 24.13 7.60
C GLU A 69 -12.52 23.46 8.98
N ASP A 70 -11.48 23.71 9.79
CA ASP A 70 -11.30 23.03 11.08
C ASP A 70 -12.42 23.31 12.09
N ASP A 71 -13.00 24.51 12.09
CA ASP A 71 -14.14 24.90 12.93
C ASP A 71 -15.42 24.17 12.54
N VAL A 72 -15.67 24.00 11.23
CA VAL A 72 -16.78 23.22 10.71
C VAL A 72 -16.59 21.75 11.09
N ALA A 73 -15.38 21.22 10.95
CA ALA A 73 -15.04 19.84 11.33
C ALA A 73 -15.25 19.59 12.83
N GLU A 74 -14.90 20.56 13.68
CA GLU A 74 -15.12 20.45 15.12
C GLU A 74 -16.62 20.47 15.45
N ALA A 75 -17.37 21.37 14.84
CA ALA A 75 -18.83 21.44 15.02
C ALA A 75 -19.51 20.13 14.59
N LEU A 76 -19.13 19.61 13.42
CA LEU A 76 -19.60 18.32 12.89
C LEU A 76 -19.28 17.18 13.85
N TYR A 77 -18.05 17.11 14.34
CA TYR A 77 -17.64 16.07 15.29
C TYR A 77 -18.44 16.13 16.59
N GLN A 78 -18.60 17.32 17.17
CA GLN A 78 -19.35 17.50 18.41
C GLN A 78 -20.84 17.12 18.25
N GLU A 79 -21.44 17.39 17.09
CA GLU A 79 -22.80 16.97 16.80
C GLU A 79 -22.90 15.45 16.65
N LEU A 80 -21.96 14.80 15.95
CA LEU A 80 -21.88 13.33 15.82
C LEU A 80 -21.75 12.64 17.19
N VAL A 81 -20.89 13.17 18.07
CA VAL A 81 -20.70 12.64 19.43
C VAL A 81 -21.99 12.83 20.27
N ARG A 82 -22.55 14.04 20.27
CA ARG A 82 -23.76 14.37 21.06
C ARG A 82 -24.93 13.48 20.71
N ASN A 83 -25.07 13.14 19.42
CA ASN A 83 -26.17 12.33 18.92
C ASN A 83 -25.82 10.81 18.85
N ASN A 84 -24.62 10.42 19.34
CA ASN A 84 -24.13 9.04 19.33
C ASN A 84 -24.19 8.38 17.94
N LEU A 85 -23.80 9.14 16.88
CA LEU A 85 -23.86 8.70 15.49
C LEU A 85 -22.55 8.05 14.99
N ILE A 86 -21.45 8.22 15.74
CA ILE A 86 -20.16 7.65 15.37
C ILE A 86 -20.18 6.13 15.55
N THR A 87 -19.93 5.41 14.48
CA THR A 87 -19.86 3.95 14.48
C THR A 87 -18.46 3.43 14.73
N HIS A 88 -17.45 4.04 14.09
CA HIS A 88 -16.05 3.65 14.21
C HIS A 88 -15.11 4.86 14.12
N GLN A 89 -13.93 4.68 14.72
CA GLN A 89 -12.82 5.63 14.58
C GLN A 89 -11.54 4.83 14.41
N PHE A 90 -10.77 5.16 13.37
CA PHE A 90 -9.53 4.45 13.04
C PHE A 90 -8.40 5.45 12.80
N ALA A 91 -7.16 5.01 13.01
CA ALA A 91 -6.03 5.67 12.39
C ALA A 91 -6.17 5.49 10.87
N GLY A 92 -6.17 6.58 10.12
CA GLY A 92 -6.33 6.62 8.69
C GLY A 92 -5.03 6.92 7.96
N GLY A 93 -5.16 7.37 6.72
CA GLY A 93 -4.05 7.62 5.82
C GLY A 93 -3.66 6.37 5.01
N THR A 94 -3.64 6.50 3.69
CA THR A 94 -3.37 5.39 2.77
C THR A 94 -2.01 4.76 3.02
N ILE A 95 -0.97 5.58 3.17
CA ILE A 95 0.38 5.07 3.40
C ILE A 95 0.53 4.58 4.84
N GLY A 96 -0.08 5.26 5.83
CA GLY A 96 -0.11 4.78 7.22
C GLY A 96 -0.73 3.39 7.35
N ASN A 97 -1.82 3.13 6.63
CA ASN A 97 -2.44 1.81 6.57
C ASN A 97 -1.51 0.78 5.91
N THR A 98 -0.89 1.14 4.78
CA THR A 98 0.05 0.28 4.06
C THR A 98 1.26 -0.08 4.93
N MET A 99 1.88 0.90 5.61
CA MET A 99 3.04 0.67 6.49
C MET A 99 2.68 -0.19 7.70
N HIS A 100 1.53 0.07 8.32
CA HIS A 100 1.02 -0.75 9.41
C HIS A 100 0.80 -2.20 8.95
N ASN A 101 0.08 -2.39 7.83
CA ASN A 101 -0.22 -3.72 7.29
C ASN A 101 1.06 -4.46 6.89
N TYR A 102 2.02 -3.79 6.25
CA TYR A 102 3.33 -4.34 5.95
C TYR A 102 4.03 -4.85 7.23
N SER A 103 4.11 -4.01 8.27
CA SER A 103 4.78 -4.38 9.51
C SER A 103 4.08 -5.53 10.27
N VAL A 104 2.76 -5.66 10.12
CA VAL A 104 2.00 -6.78 10.69
C VAL A 104 2.22 -8.08 9.91
N LEU A 105 2.31 -8.00 8.57
CA LEU A 105 2.49 -9.16 7.69
C LEU A 105 3.92 -9.69 7.73
N ALA A 106 4.90 -8.80 7.61
CA ALA A 106 6.30 -9.14 7.42
C ALA A 106 7.04 -9.37 8.74
N ASP A 107 6.51 -8.85 9.84
CA ASP A 107 7.21 -8.76 11.12
C ASP A 107 8.48 -7.87 11.03
N ASP A 108 8.59 -7.08 9.96
CA ASP A 108 9.70 -6.20 9.64
C ASP A 108 9.40 -4.74 9.96
N ARG A 109 10.45 -3.92 10.00
CA ARG A 109 10.36 -2.48 10.26
C ARG A 109 9.86 -1.74 9.02
N SER A 110 8.90 -0.83 9.22
CA SER A 110 8.60 0.26 8.31
C SER A 110 8.91 1.60 8.95
N VAL A 111 9.14 2.64 8.16
CA VAL A 111 9.36 4.01 8.63
C VAL A 111 8.30 4.90 8.03
N LEU A 112 7.59 5.64 8.85
CA LEU A 112 6.59 6.59 8.42
C LEU A 112 7.09 8.01 8.59
N LEU A 113 7.14 8.75 7.48
CA LEU A 113 7.39 10.18 7.41
C LEU A 113 6.04 10.89 7.29
N GLY A 114 5.91 12.03 7.92
CA GLY A 114 4.69 12.81 7.93
C GLY A 114 4.73 13.84 9.07
N VAL A 115 3.57 14.29 9.48
CA VAL A 115 3.46 15.32 10.50
C VAL A 115 2.61 14.80 11.65
N MET A 116 2.95 15.18 12.89
CA MET A 116 2.18 14.87 14.09
C MET A 116 2.08 16.09 14.99
N CYS A 117 1.03 16.16 15.79
CA CYS A 117 0.88 17.23 16.79
C CYS A 117 2.09 17.27 17.73
N SER A 118 2.66 18.46 17.97
CA SER A 118 3.73 18.66 18.96
C SER A 118 3.25 18.35 20.38
N ASN A 119 1.97 18.59 20.65
CA ASN A 119 1.35 18.28 21.93
C ASN A 119 0.30 17.17 21.75
N ILE A 120 0.53 16.01 22.38
CA ILE A 120 -0.33 14.83 22.26
C ILE A 120 -1.07 14.62 23.58
N GLU A 121 -2.38 14.83 23.56
CA GLU A 121 -3.26 14.59 24.69
C GLU A 121 -3.71 13.14 24.75
N ILE A 122 -3.66 12.53 25.95
CA ILE A 122 -4.14 11.16 26.17
C ILE A 122 -5.63 11.08 25.85
N GLY A 123 -5.99 10.10 25.00
CA GLY A 123 -7.37 9.91 24.54
C GLY A 123 -7.77 10.78 23.34
N GLY A 124 -6.94 11.75 22.95
CA GLY A 124 -7.12 12.57 21.75
C GLY A 124 -6.87 11.77 20.44
N TYR A 125 -7.10 12.41 19.30
CA TYR A 125 -6.94 11.78 17.99
C TYR A 125 -5.50 11.37 17.69
N ALA A 126 -4.54 12.24 17.93
CA ALA A 126 -3.13 11.95 17.73
C ALA A 126 -2.67 10.76 18.59
N TYR A 127 -3.10 10.70 19.85
CA TYR A 127 -2.85 9.58 20.74
C TYR A 127 -3.43 8.26 20.19
N ARG A 128 -4.68 8.29 19.72
CA ARG A 128 -5.33 7.12 19.12
C ARG A 128 -4.61 6.67 17.85
N TYR A 129 -4.16 7.60 16.99
CA TYR A 129 -3.38 7.30 15.80
C TYR A 129 -2.12 6.50 16.16
N LEU A 130 -1.36 6.97 17.14
CA LEU A 130 -0.14 6.30 17.60
C LEU A 130 -0.44 4.92 18.19
N CYS A 131 -1.45 4.80 19.06
CA CYS A 131 -1.83 3.53 19.69
C CYS A 131 -2.37 2.50 18.69
N ASN A 132 -2.95 2.94 17.55
CA ASN A 132 -3.47 2.06 16.50
C ASN A 132 -2.46 1.80 15.37
N THR A 133 -1.22 2.22 15.54
CA THR A 133 -0.14 1.94 14.60
C THR A 133 0.74 0.81 15.13
N SER A 134 1.20 -0.09 14.27
CA SER A 134 2.09 -1.19 14.66
C SER A 134 3.35 -0.66 15.35
N SER A 135 3.76 -1.29 16.45
CA SER A 135 5.02 -0.94 17.15
C SER A 135 6.27 -1.15 16.31
N ARG A 136 6.16 -1.79 15.14
CA ARG A 136 7.25 -1.96 14.17
C ARG A 136 7.26 -0.89 13.09
N THR A 137 6.22 -0.08 13.02
CA THR A 137 6.22 1.14 12.23
C THR A 137 6.93 2.22 13.05
N ASP A 138 8.11 2.61 12.60
CA ASP A 138 8.91 3.64 13.25
C ASP A 138 8.32 5.03 12.99
N LEU A 139 7.83 5.65 14.04
CA LEU A 139 7.20 6.97 14.04
C LEU A 139 8.14 8.10 14.53
N ASN A 140 9.41 7.79 14.82
CA ASN A 140 10.36 8.79 15.34
C ASN A 140 10.70 9.89 14.33
N TYR A 141 10.38 9.66 13.06
CA TYR A 141 10.63 10.62 11.96
C TYR A 141 9.40 11.48 11.64
N LEU A 142 8.31 11.38 12.41
CA LEU A 142 7.20 12.29 12.27
C LEU A 142 7.62 13.69 12.73
N GLN A 143 7.43 14.69 11.87
CA GLN A 143 7.70 16.08 12.19
C GLN A 143 6.64 16.61 13.16
N GLY A 144 7.06 17.09 14.34
CA GLY A 144 6.17 17.77 15.29
C GLY A 144 5.76 19.14 14.78
N VAL A 145 4.46 19.43 14.79
CA VAL A 145 3.90 20.75 14.43
C VAL A 145 2.75 21.09 15.37
N ASP A 146 2.50 22.39 15.52
CA ASP A 146 1.35 22.87 16.26
C ASP A 146 0.09 22.78 15.38
N GLY A 147 -1.02 22.41 16.00
CA GLY A 147 -2.30 22.24 15.35
C GLY A 147 -2.91 20.86 15.51
N ALA A 148 -4.09 20.65 14.92
CA ALA A 148 -4.82 19.40 14.98
C ALA A 148 -4.34 18.42 13.89
N ILE A 149 -4.38 17.12 14.19
CA ILE A 149 -4.22 16.06 13.19
C ILE A 149 -5.37 16.12 12.18
N GLY A 150 -5.11 15.71 10.94
CA GLY A 150 -6.14 15.62 9.92
C GLY A 150 -7.30 14.70 10.33
N ARG A 151 -8.50 14.99 9.85
CA ARG A 151 -9.70 14.20 10.11
C ARG A 151 -10.45 13.95 8.81
N CYS A 152 -10.83 12.71 8.56
CA CYS A 152 -11.70 12.31 7.46
C CYS A 152 -13.00 11.75 8.05
N PHE A 153 -14.10 12.44 7.84
CA PHE A 153 -15.44 11.99 8.23
C PHE A 153 -16.04 11.22 7.07
N THR A 154 -16.28 9.92 7.27
CA THR A 154 -17.03 9.07 6.35
C THR A 154 -18.47 9.00 6.84
N LEU A 155 -19.33 9.82 6.24
CA LEU A 155 -20.75 9.90 6.56
C LEU A 155 -21.52 8.93 5.67
N ILE A 156 -22.19 7.97 6.28
CA ILE A 156 -22.95 6.92 5.60
C ILE A 156 -24.43 7.28 5.70
N GLY A 157 -25.02 7.65 4.55
CA GLY A 157 -26.43 7.97 4.44
C GLY A 157 -27.33 6.74 4.51
N ASP A 158 -28.66 6.96 4.51
CA ASP A 158 -29.66 5.88 4.56
C ASP A 158 -29.59 4.93 3.36
N SER A 159 -29.15 5.43 2.21
CA SER A 159 -28.89 4.63 0.99
C SER A 159 -27.67 3.71 1.10
N GLY A 160 -26.81 3.91 2.13
CA GLY A 160 -25.52 3.26 2.26
C GLY A 160 -24.39 3.98 1.48
N GLU A 161 -24.70 5.09 0.80
CA GLU A 161 -23.73 5.91 0.09
C GLU A 161 -22.80 6.64 1.07
N ARG A 162 -21.53 6.76 0.69
CA ARG A 162 -20.50 7.38 1.52
C ARG A 162 -20.18 8.78 1.05
N THR A 163 -20.25 9.73 1.95
CA THR A 163 -19.87 11.13 1.74
C THR A 163 -18.69 11.46 2.62
N PHE A 164 -17.68 12.14 2.06
CA PHE A 164 -16.44 12.41 2.77
C PHE A 164 -16.32 13.91 3.06
N ALA A 165 -16.13 14.24 4.33
CA ALA A 165 -15.75 15.59 4.76
C ALA A 165 -14.34 15.55 5.35
N ILE A 166 -13.39 16.30 4.76
CA ILE A 166 -11.97 16.20 5.08
C ILE A 166 -11.51 17.54 5.69
N SER A 167 -11.09 17.51 6.95
CA SER A 167 -10.38 18.62 7.60
C SER A 167 -8.89 18.28 7.55
N PRO A 168 -8.08 19.04 6.78
CA PRO A 168 -6.67 18.74 6.62
C PRO A 168 -5.86 18.89 7.92
N GLY A 169 -6.23 19.77 8.81
CA GLY A 169 -5.42 20.09 9.97
C GLY A 169 -3.99 20.45 9.55
N HIS A 170 -3.01 19.79 10.14
CA HIS A 170 -1.59 20.01 9.81
C HIS A 170 -1.00 18.97 8.83
N MET A 171 -1.78 18.05 8.27
CA MET A 171 -1.26 16.89 7.53
C MET A 171 -0.35 17.24 6.34
N ASN A 172 -0.47 18.46 5.78
CA ASN A 172 0.31 18.92 4.63
C ASN A 172 1.56 19.77 5.01
N LYS A 173 1.88 19.86 6.30
CA LYS A 173 2.97 20.73 6.82
C LYS A 173 4.33 20.04 6.90
N LEU A 174 4.51 18.87 6.29
CA LEU A 174 5.82 18.21 6.21
C LEU A 174 6.79 19.07 5.38
N ARG A 175 7.94 19.39 5.94
CA ARG A 175 8.95 20.23 5.30
C ARG A 175 10.08 19.40 4.68
N PRO A 176 10.68 19.86 3.55
CA PRO A 176 11.79 19.17 2.89
C PRO A 176 12.98 18.88 3.81
N GLU A 177 13.27 19.79 4.76
CA GLU A 177 14.38 19.66 5.72
C GLU A 177 14.17 18.49 6.70
N SER A 178 12.93 18.04 6.86
CA SER A 178 12.59 16.92 7.74
C SER A 178 12.75 15.55 7.06
N ILE A 179 13.13 15.50 5.79
CA ILE A 179 13.30 14.25 5.04
C ILE A 179 14.70 13.66 5.30
N PRO A 180 14.79 12.49 5.97
CA PRO A 180 16.09 11.90 6.35
C PRO A 180 16.67 11.08 5.18
N GLU A 181 17.67 11.62 4.46
CA GLU A 181 18.31 10.96 3.34
C GLU A 181 18.81 9.55 3.69
N ALA A 182 19.48 9.39 4.84
CA ALA A 182 20.05 8.11 5.25
C ALA A 182 18.99 7.00 5.43
N VAL A 183 17.78 7.36 5.85
CA VAL A 183 16.68 6.41 6.03
C VAL A 183 16.13 5.96 4.67
N ILE A 184 16.04 6.88 3.70
CA ILE A 184 15.61 6.56 2.34
C ILE A 184 16.68 5.72 1.63
N ALA A 185 17.96 6.09 1.75
CA ALA A 185 19.07 5.39 1.09
C ALA A 185 19.15 3.89 1.41
N GLY A 186 18.75 3.48 2.63
CA GLY A 186 18.75 2.08 3.05
C GLY A 186 17.44 1.34 2.84
N ALA A 187 16.41 2.01 2.34
CA ALA A 187 15.07 1.42 2.19
C ALA A 187 14.97 0.48 0.99
N SER A 188 14.10 -0.49 1.09
CA SER A 188 13.72 -1.38 -0.02
C SER A 188 12.77 -0.72 -1.02
N ALA A 189 12.02 0.29 -0.57
CA ALA A 189 11.14 1.10 -1.39
C ALA A 189 10.78 2.41 -0.67
N LEU A 190 10.53 3.47 -1.45
CA LEU A 190 9.84 4.69 -1.01
C LEU A 190 8.39 4.63 -1.47
N VAL A 191 7.43 4.72 -0.55
CA VAL A 191 6.00 4.55 -0.83
C VAL A 191 5.26 5.87 -0.66
N LEU A 192 4.52 6.25 -1.68
CA LEU A 192 3.86 7.55 -1.82
C LEU A 192 2.41 7.38 -2.27
N THR A 193 1.60 8.40 -2.02
CA THR A 193 0.26 8.52 -2.62
C THR A 193 0.16 9.80 -3.45
N SER A 194 -0.74 9.79 -4.43
CA SER A 194 -0.98 10.96 -5.28
C SER A 194 -1.42 12.21 -4.50
N TYR A 195 -2.04 12.03 -3.34
CA TYR A 195 -2.47 13.14 -2.48
C TYR A 195 -1.33 14.06 -2.03
N LEU A 196 -0.09 13.55 -1.92
CA LEU A 196 1.06 14.29 -1.41
C LEU A 196 1.51 15.42 -2.34
N VAL A 197 1.30 15.27 -3.63
CA VAL A 197 1.67 16.27 -4.64
C VAL A 197 0.51 17.18 -5.06
N ARG A 198 -0.70 16.92 -4.52
CA ARG A 198 -1.90 17.70 -4.77
C ARG A 198 -2.32 18.50 -3.52
N CYS A 199 -1.46 19.38 -3.09
CA CYS A 199 -1.71 20.26 -1.97
C CYS A 199 -2.10 21.68 -2.45
N LYS A 200 -2.62 22.51 -1.54
CA LYS A 200 -2.85 23.92 -1.85
C LYS A 200 -1.52 24.62 -2.14
N PRO A 201 -1.49 25.62 -3.03
CA PRO A 201 -0.28 26.41 -3.28
C PRO A 201 0.32 26.95 -1.97
N GLY A 202 1.63 26.75 -1.79
CA GLY A 202 2.38 27.18 -0.62
C GLY A 202 2.42 26.18 0.54
N GLU A 203 1.76 25.05 0.46
CA GLU A 203 1.95 23.95 1.41
C GLU A 203 3.27 23.21 1.11
N PRO A 204 4.08 22.86 2.13
CA PRO A 204 5.43 22.31 1.91
C PRO A 204 5.46 20.81 1.57
N MET A 205 4.37 20.08 1.72
CA MET A 205 4.30 18.64 1.49
C MET A 205 4.75 18.21 0.07
N PRO A 206 4.34 18.91 -1.04
CA PRO A 206 4.83 18.56 -2.36
C PRO A 206 6.35 18.65 -2.48
N ASP A 207 6.95 19.72 -1.95
CA ASP A 207 8.40 19.90 -1.99
C ASP A 207 9.12 18.85 -1.15
N ALA A 208 8.59 18.47 0.02
CA ALA A 208 9.10 17.40 0.84
C ALA A 208 9.03 16.05 0.11
N THR A 209 7.92 15.79 -0.61
CA THR A 209 7.74 14.58 -1.41
C THR A 209 8.75 14.52 -2.55
N MET A 210 8.93 15.63 -3.29
CA MET A 210 9.94 15.69 -4.36
C MET A 210 11.35 15.51 -3.83
N LYS A 211 11.66 16.05 -2.64
CA LYS A 211 12.95 15.84 -1.98
C LYS A 211 13.21 14.37 -1.63
N ALA A 212 12.20 13.68 -1.16
CA ALA A 212 12.28 12.24 -0.90
C ALA A 212 12.51 11.43 -2.20
N ILE A 213 11.83 11.79 -3.29
CA ILE A 213 12.02 11.18 -4.62
C ILE A 213 13.44 11.42 -5.14
N GLU A 214 14.00 12.63 -4.97
CA GLU A 214 15.40 12.90 -5.32
C GLU A 214 16.37 11.96 -4.59
N TYR A 215 16.17 11.77 -3.29
CA TYR A 215 16.99 10.85 -2.49
C TYR A 215 16.80 9.39 -2.93
N ALA A 216 15.57 8.97 -3.22
CA ALA A 216 15.30 7.63 -3.73
C ALA A 216 16.01 7.38 -5.08
N LYS A 217 15.93 8.32 -6.03
CA LYS A 217 16.65 8.26 -7.32
C LYS A 217 18.17 8.21 -7.12
N LYS A 218 18.71 9.06 -6.24
CA LYS A 218 20.15 9.12 -5.94
C LYS A 218 20.69 7.78 -5.42
N HIS A 219 19.89 7.04 -4.66
CA HIS A 219 20.29 5.79 -4.00
C HIS A 219 19.70 4.53 -4.66
N ASP A 220 19.17 4.63 -5.88
CA ASP A 220 18.56 3.53 -6.65
C ASP A 220 17.42 2.79 -5.90
N VAL A 221 16.72 3.51 -5.03
CA VAL A 221 15.54 3.00 -4.30
C VAL A 221 14.29 3.12 -5.15
N PRO A 222 13.53 2.04 -5.39
CA PRO A 222 12.32 2.11 -6.18
C PRO A 222 11.25 2.97 -5.52
N VAL A 223 10.65 3.85 -6.30
CA VAL A 223 9.50 4.67 -5.88
C VAL A 223 8.21 3.94 -6.21
N VAL A 224 7.36 3.76 -5.21
CA VAL A 224 6.04 3.13 -5.30
C VAL A 224 4.98 4.20 -5.10
N LEU A 225 4.09 4.34 -6.06
CA LEU A 225 2.97 5.29 -5.98
C LEU A 225 1.64 4.55 -5.96
N THR A 226 0.75 4.89 -5.03
CA THR A 226 -0.66 4.52 -5.10
C THR A 226 -1.51 5.75 -5.48
N LEU A 227 -2.45 5.57 -6.41
CA LEU A 227 -3.21 6.70 -6.96
C LEU A 227 -4.29 7.23 -6.01
N GLY A 228 -4.87 6.37 -5.19
CA GLY A 228 -5.78 6.74 -4.10
C GLY A 228 -7.19 7.17 -4.52
N THR A 229 -7.37 7.87 -5.62
CA THR A 229 -8.69 8.20 -6.17
C THR A 229 -8.65 8.65 -7.63
N LYS A 230 -9.67 8.25 -8.41
CA LYS A 230 -9.82 8.64 -9.82
C LYS A 230 -9.92 10.17 -10.01
N TYR A 231 -10.50 10.90 -9.07
CA TYR A 231 -10.70 12.36 -9.20
C TYR A 231 -9.39 13.13 -9.25
N VAL A 232 -8.37 12.70 -8.50
CA VAL A 232 -7.05 13.32 -8.55
C VAL A 232 -6.39 13.12 -9.92
N ILE A 233 -6.60 11.97 -10.52
CA ILE A 233 -5.98 11.59 -11.79
C ILE A 233 -6.73 12.21 -12.98
N ALA A 234 -8.07 12.21 -12.94
CA ALA A 234 -8.92 12.69 -14.01
C ALA A 234 -8.77 14.20 -14.30
N ASP A 235 -8.33 14.99 -13.31
CA ASP A 235 -8.09 16.42 -13.50
C ASP A 235 -6.97 16.71 -14.52
N ASN A 236 -5.92 15.90 -14.56
CA ASN A 236 -4.81 16.05 -15.52
C ASN A 236 -4.08 14.73 -15.74
N PRO A 237 -4.65 13.77 -16.48
CA PRO A 237 -4.02 12.48 -16.74
C PRO A 237 -2.65 12.57 -17.39
N ALA A 238 -2.45 13.53 -18.31
CA ALA A 238 -1.19 13.70 -19.03
C ALA A 238 -0.05 14.07 -18.05
N TRP A 239 -0.29 14.97 -17.11
CA TRP A 239 0.70 15.30 -16.08
C TRP A 239 1.06 14.09 -15.23
N TRP A 240 0.06 13.24 -14.88
CA TRP A 240 0.31 12.02 -14.13
C TRP A 240 1.14 11.01 -14.92
N GLN A 241 0.89 10.87 -16.23
CA GLN A 241 1.69 10.00 -17.11
C GLN A 241 3.16 10.44 -17.14
N GLU A 242 3.42 11.74 -17.29
CA GLU A 242 4.79 12.31 -17.23
C GLU A 242 5.43 12.09 -15.85
N PHE A 243 4.69 12.35 -14.77
CA PHE A 243 5.17 12.12 -13.40
C PHE A 243 5.53 10.64 -13.15
N LEU A 244 4.70 9.72 -13.60
CA LEU A 244 4.94 8.29 -13.48
C LEU A 244 6.21 7.90 -14.25
N GLN A 245 6.35 8.32 -15.48
CA GLN A 245 7.48 8.01 -16.33
C GLN A 245 8.82 8.54 -15.75
N GLU A 246 8.77 9.70 -15.12
CA GLU A 246 9.99 10.33 -14.59
C GLU A 246 10.40 9.81 -13.22
N TYR A 247 9.42 9.49 -12.35
CA TYR A 247 9.69 9.29 -10.92
C TYR A 247 9.30 7.93 -10.37
N VAL A 248 8.41 7.17 -11.01
CA VAL A 248 7.77 6.02 -10.39
C VAL A 248 8.22 4.70 -11.01
N SER A 249 8.64 3.76 -10.17
CA SER A 249 8.98 2.39 -10.61
C SER A 249 7.79 1.45 -10.51
N ILE A 250 6.93 1.62 -9.51
CA ILE A 250 5.83 0.71 -9.19
C ILE A 250 4.55 1.50 -8.98
N LEU A 251 3.50 1.14 -9.69
CA LEU A 251 2.19 1.76 -9.60
C LEU A 251 1.17 0.81 -8.96
N ALA A 252 0.47 1.29 -7.92
CA ALA A 252 -0.71 0.63 -7.38
C ALA A 252 -1.95 1.49 -7.71
N MET A 253 -2.99 0.84 -8.24
CA MET A 253 -4.23 1.50 -8.65
C MET A 253 -5.41 0.55 -8.53
N ASN A 254 -6.62 1.08 -8.52
CA ASN A 254 -7.85 0.32 -8.78
C ASN A 254 -8.29 0.47 -10.24
N GLU A 255 -9.37 -0.22 -10.63
CA GLU A 255 -9.90 -0.19 -12.00
C GLU A 255 -10.35 1.22 -12.43
N GLU A 256 -10.98 2.00 -11.54
CA GLU A 256 -11.45 3.35 -11.84
C GLU A 256 -10.30 4.35 -11.99
N GLU A 257 -9.27 4.22 -11.18
CA GLU A 257 -8.04 5.01 -11.26
C GLU A 257 -7.27 4.66 -12.52
N GLY A 258 -7.21 3.37 -12.87
CA GLY A 258 -6.61 2.86 -14.09
C GLY A 258 -7.31 3.42 -15.34
N GLU A 259 -8.64 3.44 -15.36
CA GLU A 259 -9.42 4.04 -16.45
C GLU A 259 -9.14 5.53 -16.56
N ALA A 260 -9.16 6.28 -15.46
CA ALA A 260 -8.89 7.71 -15.44
C ALA A 260 -7.48 8.05 -15.97
N LEU A 261 -6.48 7.22 -15.66
CA LEU A 261 -5.10 7.41 -16.06
C LEU A 261 -4.85 7.05 -17.54
N THR A 262 -5.45 5.96 -18.00
CA THR A 262 -5.09 5.31 -19.27
C THR A 262 -6.15 5.40 -20.35
N GLY A 263 -7.41 5.68 -19.98
CA GLY A 263 -8.58 5.64 -20.84
C GLY A 263 -9.13 4.23 -21.10
N PHE A 264 -8.56 3.18 -20.48
CA PHE A 264 -9.02 1.79 -20.62
C PHE A 264 -9.82 1.36 -19.40
N ALA A 265 -11.09 1.00 -19.60
CA ALA A 265 -11.94 0.46 -18.52
C ALA A 265 -11.58 -0.98 -18.13
N ASP A 266 -10.96 -1.76 -19.03
CA ASP A 266 -10.47 -3.09 -18.74
C ASP A 266 -9.20 -3.04 -17.89
N PRO A 267 -9.17 -3.62 -16.66
CA PRO A 267 -8.04 -3.51 -15.74
C PRO A 267 -6.72 -4.06 -16.31
N LEU A 268 -6.78 -5.10 -17.15
CA LEU A 268 -5.59 -5.66 -17.77
C LEU A 268 -5.02 -4.73 -18.84
N SER A 269 -5.90 -4.17 -19.67
CA SER A 269 -5.51 -3.19 -20.69
C SER A 269 -4.96 -1.91 -20.06
N ALA A 270 -5.56 -1.45 -18.96
CA ALA A 270 -5.05 -0.32 -18.18
C ALA A 270 -3.66 -0.64 -17.59
N ALA A 271 -3.49 -1.81 -16.97
CA ALA A 271 -2.20 -2.23 -16.44
C ALA A 271 -1.12 -2.37 -17.53
N ASN A 272 -1.48 -2.94 -18.70
CA ASN A 272 -0.57 -3.02 -19.85
C ASN A 272 -0.16 -1.63 -20.36
N LYS A 273 -1.10 -0.68 -20.43
CA LYS A 273 -0.80 0.70 -20.86
C LYS A 273 0.10 1.41 -19.85
N ALA A 274 -0.14 1.21 -18.57
CA ALA A 274 0.67 1.81 -17.51
C ALA A 274 2.15 1.35 -17.53
N LEU A 275 2.46 0.17 -18.08
CA LEU A 275 3.84 -0.28 -18.32
C LEU A 275 4.61 0.58 -19.33
N ASP A 276 3.97 1.50 -20.02
CA ASP A 276 4.68 2.50 -20.82
C ASP A 276 5.40 3.55 -19.95
N TRP A 277 5.02 3.65 -18.67
CA TRP A 277 5.54 4.65 -17.73
C TRP A 277 6.20 4.07 -16.50
N VAL A 278 5.86 2.83 -16.08
CA VAL A 278 6.39 2.20 -14.87
C VAL A 278 6.85 0.77 -15.12
N ASP A 279 7.62 0.20 -14.18
CA ASP A 279 8.18 -1.15 -14.31
C ASP A 279 7.24 -2.26 -13.83
N LEU A 280 6.36 -1.96 -12.86
CA LEU A 280 5.45 -2.92 -12.25
C LEU A 280 4.13 -2.25 -11.88
N VAL A 281 3.03 -2.90 -12.18
CA VAL A 281 1.67 -2.45 -11.88
C VAL A 281 0.95 -3.48 -11.02
N LEU A 282 0.29 -3.01 -9.95
CA LEU A 282 -0.67 -3.72 -9.14
C LEU A 282 -2.04 -3.06 -9.32
N CYS A 283 -3.00 -3.76 -9.93
CA CYS A 283 -4.35 -3.23 -10.15
C CYS A 283 -5.38 -4.10 -9.40
N THR A 284 -6.09 -3.50 -8.45
CA THR A 284 -7.22 -4.15 -7.76
C THR A 284 -8.51 -3.83 -8.52
N ALA A 285 -9.35 -4.83 -8.73
CA ALA A 285 -10.56 -4.71 -9.54
C ALA A 285 -11.78 -5.35 -8.85
N GLY A 286 -11.92 -5.13 -7.55
CA GLY A 286 -13.07 -5.58 -6.76
C GLY A 286 -13.49 -7.02 -7.06
N PRO A 287 -14.73 -7.24 -7.56
CA PRO A 287 -15.22 -8.57 -7.89
C PRO A 287 -14.48 -9.27 -9.04
N ALA A 288 -13.78 -8.52 -9.90
CA ALA A 288 -12.97 -9.07 -10.98
C ALA A 288 -11.60 -9.58 -10.49
N GLY A 289 -11.23 -9.29 -9.24
CA GLY A 289 -10.02 -9.80 -8.62
C GLY A 289 -8.86 -8.84 -8.67
N LEU A 290 -7.65 -9.37 -8.91
CA LEU A 290 -6.42 -8.61 -8.88
C LEU A 290 -5.58 -8.93 -10.11
N TYR A 291 -5.04 -7.88 -10.72
CA TYR A 291 -4.18 -7.94 -11.88
C TYR A 291 -2.79 -7.41 -11.54
N MET A 292 -1.77 -8.04 -12.08
CA MET A 292 -0.42 -7.50 -12.08
C MET A 292 0.17 -7.54 -13.48
N ALA A 293 0.94 -6.51 -13.83
CA ALA A 293 1.71 -6.43 -15.06
C ALA A 293 3.13 -5.95 -14.75
N GLY A 294 4.12 -6.45 -15.46
CA GLY A 294 5.53 -6.08 -15.24
C GLY A 294 6.42 -6.51 -16.37
N PHE A 295 7.72 -6.35 -16.18
CA PHE A 295 8.73 -6.82 -17.12
C PHE A 295 9.55 -7.96 -16.54
N THR A 296 10.06 -8.83 -17.40
CA THR A 296 11.07 -9.85 -17.08
C THR A 296 12.07 -9.93 -18.21
N GLU A 297 13.24 -10.51 -17.95
CA GLU A 297 14.20 -10.85 -19.00
C GLU A 297 13.66 -12.02 -19.85
N GLU A 298 13.69 -11.90 -21.18
CA GLU A 298 13.19 -12.90 -22.11
C GLU A 298 13.78 -14.28 -21.83
N GLU A 299 15.08 -14.37 -21.56
CA GLU A 299 15.77 -15.63 -21.28
C GLU A 299 15.44 -16.23 -19.91
N ALA A 300 14.93 -15.42 -18.99
CA ALA A 300 14.57 -15.83 -17.64
C ALA A 300 13.07 -16.10 -17.46
N LYS A 301 12.28 -15.93 -18.52
CA LYS A 301 10.83 -16.17 -18.48
C LYS A 301 10.50 -17.60 -18.06
N ARG A 302 9.43 -17.74 -17.29
CA ARG A 302 8.90 -19.02 -16.86
C ARG A 302 7.48 -19.20 -17.36
N LYS A 303 7.32 -20.10 -18.32
CA LYS A 303 6.01 -20.41 -18.88
C LYS A 303 5.19 -21.25 -17.90
N THR A 304 3.90 -20.97 -17.80
CA THR A 304 2.98 -21.84 -17.08
C THR A 304 2.94 -23.23 -17.71
N GLN A 305 2.97 -24.28 -16.88
CA GLN A 305 2.92 -25.67 -17.31
C GLN A 305 1.57 -26.34 -17.01
N HIS A 306 0.71 -25.64 -16.26
CA HIS A 306 -0.58 -26.14 -15.80
C HIS A 306 -1.73 -25.38 -16.43
N PRO A 307 -2.91 -26.02 -16.58
CA PRO A 307 -4.12 -25.32 -16.96
C PRO A 307 -4.36 -24.15 -16.02
N LEU A 308 -4.70 -23.00 -16.59
CA LEU A 308 -5.02 -21.80 -15.80
C LEU A 308 -6.29 -22.05 -15.00
N LEU A 309 -6.34 -21.46 -13.80
CA LEU A 309 -7.53 -21.53 -12.96
C LEU A 309 -8.69 -20.78 -13.64
N PRO A 310 -9.94 -21.18 -13.34
CA PRO A 310 -11.11 -20.42 -13.81
C PRO A 310 -10.98 -18.93 -13.48
N GLY A 311 -11.31 -18.06 -14.43
CA GLY A 311 -11.16 -16.62 -14.30
C GLY A 311 -9.81 -16.06 -14.70
N ALA A 312 -8.78 -16.89 -14.90
CA ALA A 312 -7.52 -16.43 -15.46
C ALA A 312 -7.67 -16.13 -16.97
N ILE A 313 -6.84 -15.21 -17.49
CA ILE A 313 -6.79 -14.84 -18.90
C ILE A 313 -5.62 -15.58 -19.56
N PRO A 314 -5.87 -16.64 -20.34
CA PRO A 314 -4.82 -17.57 -20.79
C PRO A 314 -3.70 -16.90 -21.59
N GLU A 315 -4.05 -15.97 -22.47
CA GLU A 315 -3.11 -15.26 -23.35
C GLU A 315 -2.12 -14.41 -22.57
N PHE A 316 -2.56 -13.88 -21.42
CA PHE A 316 -1.78 -12.99 -20.61
C PHE A 316 -1.07 -13.70 -19.45
N ASN A 317 -1.60 -14.81 -18.96
CA ASN A 317 -0.99 -15.55 -17.85
C ASN A 317 0.06 -16.60 -18.29
N GLN A 318 0.51 -16.59 -19.54
CA GLN A 318 1.44 -17.64 -20.00
C GLN A 318 2.84 -17.58 -19.36
N PHE A 319 3.25 -16.43 -18.82
CA PHE A 319 4.54 -16.22 -18.15
C PHE A 319 4.38 -15.74 -16.71
N GLU A 320 3.24 -15.95 -16.08
CA GLU A 320 2.90 -15.49 -14.74
C GLU A 320 3.85 -16.03 -13.63
N PHE A 321 4.55 -17.14 -13.89
CA PHE A 321 5.55 -17.70 -12.98
C PHE A 321 6.92 -17.03 -13.08
N SER A 322 7.07 -16.02 -13.93
CA SER A 322 8.26 -15.19 -14.00
C SER A 322 8.26 -14.14 -12.86
N ARG A 323 9.46 -13.73 -12.47
CA ARG A 323 9.68 -12.65 -11.50
C ARG A 323 9.76 -11.33 -12.24
N ALA A 324 9.33 -10.24 -11.60
CA ALA A 324 9.42 -8.91 -12.19
C ALA A 324 10.82 -8.32 -12.05
N MET A 325 11.20 -7.53 -13.06
CA MET A 325 12.41 -6.71 -13.13
C MET A 325 12.05 -5.27 -13.49
N ARG A 326 12.97 -4.34 -13.25
CA ARG A 326 12.84 -3.00 -13.87
C ARG A 326 13.15 -3.14 -15.37
N HIS A 327 12.41 -2.39 -16.19
CA HIS A 327 12.64 -2.37 -17.64
C HIS A 327 14.10 -2.08 -18.00
N GLN A 328 14.71 -1.10 -17.32
CA GLN A 328 16.11 -0.70 -17.54
C GLN A 328 17.15 -1.77 -17.18
N ASP A 329 16.79 -2.75 -16.35
CA ASP A 329 17.68 -3.86 -15.93
C ASP A 329 17.55 -5.10 -16.84
N CYS A 330 16.62 -5.08 -17.82
CA CYS A 330 16.46 -6.12 -18.82
C CYS A 330 17.31 -5.81 -20.06
N VAL A 331 17.92 -6.84 -20.64
CA VAL A 331 18.57 -6.76 -21.98
C VAL A 331 17.50 -6.92 -23.06
N ASN A 332 16.63 -7.90 -22.90
CA ASN A 332 15.48 -8.18 -23.78
C ASN A 332 14.19 -8.17 -22.94
N PRO A 333 13.59 -6.99 -22.69
CA PRO A 333 12.43 -6.90 -21.82
C PRO A 333 11.20 -7.57 -22.44
N LEU A 334 10.58 -8.48 -21.69
CA LEU A 334 9.32 -9.13 -22.01
C LEU A 334 8.25 -8.68 -21.01
N ARG A 335 7.10 -8.22 -21.50
CA ARG A 335 5.94 -7.93 -20.65
C ARG A 335 5.33 -9.24 -20.14
N ILE A 336 5.06 -9.28 -18.85
CA ILE A 336 4.44 -10.41 -18.17
C ILE A 336 3.21 -9.96 -17.39
N TYR A 337 2.21 -10.83 -17.30
CA TYR A 337 0.93 -10.51 -16.67
C TYR A 337 0.50 -11.65 -15.77
N SER A 338 -0.27 -11.32 -14.73
CA SER A 338 -0.96 -12.29 -13.90
C SER A 338 -2.32 -11.74 -13.49
N HIS A 339 -3.33 -12.58 -13.51
CA HIS A 339 -4.66 -12.29 -12.99
C HIS A 339 -5.09 -13.40 -12.04
N ILE A 340 -5.76 -13.02 -10.97
CA ILE A 340 -6.38 -13.97 -10.04
C ILE A 340 -7.77 -13.48 -9.64
N ALA A 341 -8.74 -14.40 -9.70
CA ALA A 341 -10.08 -14.16 -9.15
C ALA A 341 -10.03 -13.90 -7.63
N PRO A 342 -11.04 -13.25 -7.05
CA PRO A 342 -11.10 -12.99 -5.61
C PRO A 342 -10.86 -14.26 -4.78
N TYR A 343 -10.06 -14.15 -3.73
CA TYR A 343 -9.77 -15.25 -2.83
C TYR A 343 -11.08 -15.83 -2.26
N MET A 344 -11.29 -17.14 -2.40
CA MET A 344 -12.51 -17.85 -2.00
C MET A 344 -13.82 -17.27 -2.59
N GLY A 345 -13.76 -16.57 -3.72
CA GLY A 345 -14.91 -15.89 -4.32
C GLY A 345 -15.27 -14.55 -3.66
N GLY A 346 -14.43 -14.05 -2.78
CA GLY A 346 -14.69 -12.89 -1.93
C GLY A 346 -15.28 -13.27 -0.56
N PRO A 347 -15.29 -12.34 0.40
CA PRO A 347 -15.88 -12.59 1.72
C PRO A 347 -17.42 -12.68 1.63
N GLU A 348 -18.02 -13.55 2.45
CA GLU A 348 -19.50 -13.68 2.55
C GLU A 348 -20.16 -12.33 2.89
N LYS A 349 -19.48 -11.52 3.73
CA LYS A 349 -19.89 -10.18 4.09
C LYS A 349 -18.69 -9.24 4.08
N ILE A 350 -18.76 -8.21 3.25
CA ILE A 350 -17.77 -7.13 3.27
C ILE A 350 -18.09 -6.23 4.46
N MET A 351 -17.13 -6.13 5.38
CA MET A 351 -17.26 -5.27 6.57
C MET A 351 -16.82 -3.83 6.27
N ASN A 352 -15.75 -3.67 5.49
CA ASN A 352 -15.25 -2.38 5.04
C ASN A 352 -14.42 -2.57 3.76
N THR A 353 -14.57 -1.69 2.78
CA THR A 353 -13.76 -1.69 1.55
C THR A 353 -12.50 -0.85 1.68
N ASN A 354 -12.46 0.07 2.68
CA ASN A 354 -11.29 0.92 2.89
C ASN A 354 -10.06 0.08 3.29
N GLY A 355 -8.93 0.36 2.70
CA GLY A 355 -7.68 -0.30 3.02
C GLY A 355 -7.42 -1.65 2.35
N ALA A 356 -8.36 -2.18 1.55
CA ALA A 356 -8.13 -3.44 0.82
C ALA A 356 -6.99 -3.31 -0.20
N GLY A 357 -6.92 -2.18 -0.92
CA GLY A 357 -5.80 -1.81 -1.79
C GLY A 357 -4.51 -1.61 -1.01
N ASP A 358 -4.57 -0.93 0.15
CA ASP A 358 -3.43 -0.71 1.04
C ASP A 358 -2.85 -2.05 1.53
N GLY A 359 -3.72 -3.03 1.83
CA GLY A 359 -3.34 -4.38 2.19
C GLY A 359 -2.67 -5.14 1.04
N ALA A 360 -3.20 -5.03 -0.19
CA ALA A 360 -2.58 -5.63 -1.37
C ALA A 360 -1.19 -5.04 -1.63
N LEU A 361 -1.05 -3.73 -1.51
CA LEU A 361 0.23 -3.04 -1.65
C LEU A 361 1.22 -3.46 -0.56
N ALA A 362 0.78 -3.60 0.68
CA ALA A 362 1.61 -4.09 1.79
C ALA A 362 2.19 -5.49 1.50
N ALA A 363 1.42 -6.38 0.88
CA ALA A 363 1.89 -7.71 0.47
C ALA A 363 2.96 -7.63 -0.62
N LEU A 364 2.79 -6.75 -1.62
CA LEU A 364 3.81 -6.51 -2.65
C LEU A 364 5.10 -5.95 -2.04
N LEU A 365 5.00 -4.97 -1.15
CA LEU A 365 6.16 -4.40 -0.44
C LEU A 365 6.91 -5.44 0.38
N HIS A 366 6.19 -6.37 1.02
CA HIS A 366 6.82 -7.48 1.74
C HIS A 366 7.65 -8.36 0.79
N ASP A 367 7.13 -8.68 -0.40
CA ASP A 367 7.87 -9.49 -1.38
C ASP A 367 9.13 -8.76 -1.91
N ILE A 368 9.02 -7.46 -2.18
CA ILE A 368 10.15 -6.61 -2.61
C ILE A 368 11.23 -6.57 -1.50
N THR A 369 10.81 -6.37 -0.25
CA THR A 369 11.71 -6.33 0.89
C THR A 369 12.38 -7.68 1.11
N ALA A 370 11.64 -8.78 0.98
CA ALA A 370 12.19 -10.12 1.04
C ALA A 370 13.25 -10.37 -0.04
N ASN A 371 13.06 -9.82 -1.25
CA ASN A 371 14.06 -9.88 -2.32
C ASN A 371 15.35 -9.14 -1.94
N ASN A 372 15.23 -7.93 -1.41
CA ASN A 372 16.40 -7.14 -0.98
C ASN A 372 17.11 -7.79 0.20
N TYR A 373 16.37 -8.24 1.21
CA TYR A 373 16.93 -8.97 2.33
C TYR A 373 17.72 -10.20 1.86
N HIS A 374 17.14 -11.03 1.00
CA HIS A 374 17.81 -12.22 0.49
C HIS A 374 19.03 -11.88 -0.35
N ARG A 375 18.97 -10.83 -1.16
CA ARG A 375 20.12 -10.36 -1.98
C ARG A 375 21.27 -9.90 -1.10
N ASN A 376 20.98 -9.15 -0.04
CA ASN A 376 22.01 -8.63 0.87
C ASN A 376 22.67 -9.74 1.71
N ASN A 377 21.90 -10.75 2.11
CA ASN A 377 22.42 -11.83 2.96
C ASN A 377 22.99 -13.01 2.16
N VAL A 378 22.51 -13.25 0.92
CA VAL A 378 22.95 -14.37 0.07
C VAL A 378 23.19 -13.88 -1.36
N PRO A 379 24.14 -12.95 -1.59
CA PRO A 379 24.34 -12.32 -2.89
C PRO A 379 24.70 -13.33 -3.99
N ASN A 380 25.37 -14.43 -3.63
CA ASN A 380 25.79 -15.48 -4.58
C ASN A 380 24.72 -16.53 -4.87
N SER A 381 23.52 -16.39 -4.35
CA SER A 381 22.42 -17.32 -4.65
C SER A 381 22.07 -17.28 -6.13
N SER A 382 21.77 -18.44 -6.70
CA SER A 382 21.26 -18.55 -8.07
C SER A 382 19.94 -17.77 -8.29
N LYS A 383 19.25 -17.39 -7.21
CA LYS A 383 18.06 -16.52 -7.24
C LYS A 383 18.38 -15.11 -7.69
N HIS A 384 19.64 -14.68 -7.65
CA HIS A 384 20.07 -13.31 -7.98
C HIS A 384 20.84 -13.22 -9.31
N LYS A 385 20.61 -14.16 -10.23
CA LYS A 385 21.20 -14.11 -11.59
C LYS A 385 20.86 -12.83 -12.34
N CYS A 386 19.67 -12.28 -12.09
CA CYS A 386 19.20 -11.02 -12.63
C CYS A 386 18.91 -10.05 -11.49
N LYS A 387 18.77 -8.77 -11.80
CA LYS A 387 18.35 -7.73 -10.85
C LYS A 387 16.82 -7.75 -10.66
N TRP A 388 16.30 -8.81 -10.06
CA TRP A 388 14.88 -8.94 -9.79
C TRP A 388 14.37 -7.84 -8.86
N LEU A 389 13.19 -7.32 -9.16
CA LEU A 389 12.43 -6.41 -8.31
C LEU A 389 11.64 -7.17 -7.24
N THR A 390 11.07 -8.33 -7.62
CA THR A 390 10.28 -9.20 -6.73
C THR A 390 11.08 -10.44 -6.32
N TYR A 391 10.81 -10.96 -5.11
CA TYR A 391 11.36 -12.25 -4.64
C TYR A 391 10.65 -13.42 -5.29
N SER A 392 9.33 -13.30 -5.40
CA SER A 392 8.44 -14.33 -5.93
C SER A 392 8.01 -14.04 -7.35
N SER A 393 7.39 -15.03 -8.00
CA SER A 393 6.75 -14.84 -9.30
C SER A 393 5.53 -13.91 -9.19
N LEU A 394 5.14 -13.32 -10.30
CA LEU A 394 3.97 -12.45 -10.38
C LEU A 394 2.71 -13.13 -9.83
N ALA A 395 2.48 -14.40 -10.23
CA ALA A 395 1.34 -15.20 -9.77
C ALA A 395 1.34 -15.40 -8.24
N GLN A 396 2.50 -15.60 -7.63
CA GLN A 396 2.59 -15.75 -6.17
C GLN A 396 2.33 -14.44 -5.44
N VAL A 397 2.86 -13.33 -5.94
CA VAL A 397 2.58 -11.99 -5.39
C VAL A 397 1.09 -11.67 -5.51
N CYS A 398 0.46 -11.94 -6.67
CA CYS A 398 -0.99 -11.81 -6.86
C CYS A 398 -1.79 -12.58 -5.81
N LYS A 399 -1.46 -13.85 -5.60
CA LYS A 399 -2.14 -14.70 -4.61
C LYS A 399 -1.99 -14.17 -3.20
N TYR A 400 -0.80 -13.68 -2.86
CA TYR A 400 -0.52 -13.10 -1.55
C TYR A 400 -1.31 -11.81 -1.35
N ALA A 401 -1.21 -10.86 -2.28
CA ALA A 401 -1.91 -9.59 -2.23
C ALA A 401 -3.44 -9.76 -2.12
N ASN A 402 -4.00 -10.66 -2.93
CA ASN A 402 -5.43 -11.00 -2.94
C ASN A 402 -5.89 -11.57 -1.59
N ARG A 403 -5.09 -12.44 -0.97
CA ARG A 403 -5.40 -13.00 0.36
C ARG A 403 -5.34 -11.94 1.45
N VAL A 404 -4.41 -10.98 1.36
CA VAL A 404 -4.33 -9.85 2.31
C VAL A 404 -5.54 -8.94 2.16
N SER A 405 -5.91 -8.56 0.93
CA SER A 405 -7.12 -7.78 0.67
C SER A 405 -8.37 -8.45 1.24
N TYR A 406 -8.51 -9.77 1.06
CA TYR A 406 -9.61 -10.54 1.64
C TYR A 406 -9.68 -10.41 3.17
N GLN A 407 -8.52 -10.43 3.87
CA GLN A 407 -8.52 -10.27 5.33
C GLN A 407 -8.93 -8.85 5.75
N VAL A 408 -8.51 -7.83 5.00
CA VAL A 408 -8.93 -6.44 5.26
C VAL A 408 -10.44 -6.29 5.04
N LEU A 409 -10.99 -6.85 3.97
CA LEU A 409 -12.44 -6.81 3.67
C LEU A 409 -13.31 -7.48 4.76
N ASN A 410 -12.76 -8.44 5.50
CA ASN A 410 -13.45 -9.16 6.59
C ASN A 410 -13.44 -8.44 7.95
N GLN A 411 -12.88 -7.24 8.05
CA GLN A 411 -12.80 -6.48 9.28
C GLN A 411 -13.23 -5.02 9.10
N HIS A 412 -13.59 -4.34 10.17
CA HIS A 412 -14.00 -2.93 10.10
C HIS A 412 -12.80 -2.00 9.90
N SER A 413 -11.66 -2.33 10.51
CA SER A 413 -10.46 -1.51 10.41
C SER A 413 -9.74 -1.73 9.07
N PRO A 414 -9.23 -0.67 8.40
CA PRO A 414 -8.33 -0.79 7.25
C PRO A 414 -6.96 -1.38 7.63
N ARG A 415 -6.64 -1.40 8.93
CA ARG A 415 -5.38 -1.89 9.50
C ARG A 415 -5.55 -3.29 10.05
N LEU A 416 -4.72 -4.22 9.60
CA LEU A 416 -4.72 -5.60 10.06
C LEU A 416 -4.43 -5.69 11.58
N THR A 417 -5.26 -6.43 12.30
CA THR A 417 -5.04 -6.68 13.73
C THR A 417 -4.05 -7.80 13.99
N ARG A 418 -3.80 -8.65 13.00
CA ARG A 418 -2.88 -9.78 13.04
C ARG A 418 -2.43 -10.16 11.63
N GLY A 419 -1.31 -10.89 11.53
CA GLY A 419 -0.88 -11.51 10.26
C GLY A 419 -1.92 -12.47 9.70
N LEU A 420 -1.68 -12.96 8.49
CA LEU A 420 -2.56 -13.92 7.84
C LEU A 420 -2.76 -15.17 8.72
N PRO A 421 -3.98 -15.73 8.80
CA PRO A 421 -4.21 -16.99 9.48
C PRO A 421 -3.39 -18.12 8.82
N GLU A 422 -2.99 -19.12 9.62
CA GLU A 422 -2.41 -20.34 9.06
C GLU A 422 -3.41 -21.01 8.13
N ARG A 423 -2.92 -21.51 7.01
CA ARG A 423 -3.72 -22.43 6.19
C ARG A 423 -3.73 -23.77 6.91
N GLU A 424 -4.93 -24.33 7.09
CA GLU A 424 -5.08 -25.71 7.56
C GLU A 424 -4.68 -26.71 6.47
N ASP A 425 -4.67 -26.30 5.20
CA ASP A 425 -4.38 -27.16 4.06
C ASP A 425 -2.90 -27.10 3.69
N SER A 426 -2.29 -28.26 3.59
CA SER A 426 -0.90 -28.50 3.18
C SER A 426 -0.55 -28.09 1.73
N LEU A 427 -1.39 -27.32 1.07
CA LEU A 427 -1.12 -26.75 -0.27
C LEU A 427 0.17 -25.91 -0.31
N GLU A 428 0.66 -25.43 0.85
CA GLU A 428 1.95 -24.77 0.93
C GLU A 428 3.11 -25.73 0.65
N GLU A 429 3.04 -26.99 1.08
CA GLU A 429 4.05 -28.00 0.78
C GLU A 429 4.08 -28.37 -0.70
N ALA A 430 2.93 -28.48 -1.35
CA ALA A 430 2.82 -28.82 -2.76
C ALA A 430 3.40 -27.75 -3.71
N TYR A 431 3.49 -26.49 -3.29
CA TYR A 431 4.04 -25.40 -4.08
C TYR A 431 5.57 -25.28 -4.00
N TRP A 432 6.19 -25.77 -2.92
CA TRP A 432 7.61 -25.63 -2.64
C TRP A 432 8.46 -26.84 -3.04
N ASP A 433 7.84 -27.98 -3.23
CA ASP A 433 8.52 -29.24 -3.60
C ASP A 433 8.57 -29.50 -5.11
N ARG A 434 8.27 -28.47 -5.93
CA ARG A 434 8.29 -28.59 -7.41
C ARG A 434 9.21 -27.60 -8.08
#